data_f1fe95d6961ddd2b26e8017698fe4e53
#
_entry.id   f1fe95d6961ddd2b26e8017698fe4e53
#
_cell.length_a   1.000
_cell.length_b   1.000
_cell.length_c   1.000
_cell.angle_alpha   90.00
_cell.angle_beta   90.00
_cell.angle_gamma   90.00
#
_symmetry.space_group_name_H-M   'P 1'
#
loop_
_entity.id
_entity.type
_entity.pdbx_description
1 polymer ?
#
loop_
_entity_poly.entity_id
_entity_poly.type
_entity_poly.pdbx_seq_one_letter_code
_entity_poly.pdbx_strand_id
1 'polypeptide(L)'
;MIGTVINLDSRPDRLSKFRSINKFPFEVDRMPAKVLDNGEDGCTWSHIAAMNRNYFPFVVFEDDCVMIEPWSTVEKCMAELPHDWDALWLGATLTQRLDRYSPHLFRLKKAYCLHAVIYSSRRMINFVMNNHKTPSGVNLDIFFFNHVMEKFNCFITDPICATQSESYSDIALKQSGSWIIEHSYHKYTK
;
A
#
# COMPACT_ATOMS: atom_id res chain seq x y z
N MET A 1 -2.93 -6.01 15.55
CA MET A 1 -3.17 -5.46 14.19
C MET A 1 -4.19 -6.32 13.48
N ILE A 2 -4.92 -5.79 12.52
CA ILE A 2 -5.81 -6.54 11.62
C ILE A 2 -5.43 -6.15 10.20
N GLY A 3 -5.47 -7.12 9.28
CA GLY A 3 -5.21 -6.90 7.87
C GLY A 3 -6.44 -7.10 6.99
N THR A 4 -6.43 -6.49 5.82
CA THR A 4 -7.44 -6.71 4.78
C THR A 4 -6.73 -6.88 3.45
N VAL A 5 -7.06 -7.92 2.68
CA VAL A 5 -6.62 -8.09 1.30
C VAL A 5 -7.76 -7.79 0.35
N ILE A 6 -7.53 -6.85 -0.57
CA ILE A 6 -8.45 -6.52 -1.66
C ILE A 6 -8.26 -7.56 -2.78
N ASN A 7 -9.34 -8.22 -3.22
CA ASN A 7 -9.26 -9.23 -4.26
C ASN A 7 -10.57 -9.30 -5.06
N LEU A 8 -10.47 -9.39 -6.38
CA LEU A 8 -11.60 -9.60 -7.29
C LEU A 8 -12.23 -10.98 -7.08
N ASP A 9 -13.55 -11.06 -7.11
CA ASP A 9 -14.28 -12.34 -7.02
C ASP A 9 -13.92 -13.29 -8.17
N SER A 10 -13.57 -12.75 -9.33
CA SER A 10 -13.10 -13.48 -10.51
C SER A 10 -11.67 -14.01 -10.39
N ARG A 11 -10.93 -13.61 -9.35
CA ARG A 11 -9.51 -13.98 -9.17
C ARG A 11 -9.23 -14.74 -7.86
N PRO A 12 -9.91 -15.88 -7.63
CA PRO A 12 -9.61 -16.73 -6.45
C PRO A 12 -8.20 -17.32 -6.50
N ASP A 13 -7.61 -17.47 -7.68
CA ASP A 13 -6.23 -17.89 -7.92
C ASP A 13 -5.24 -16.94 -7.23
N ARG A 14 -5.42 -15.62 -7.39
CA ARG A 14 -4.56 -14.60 -6.77
C ARG A 14 -4.68 -14.60 -5.25
N LEU A 15 -5.91 -14.70 -4.72
CA LEU A 15 -6.13 -14.81 -3.28
C LEU A 15 -5.45 -16.04 -2.68
N SER A 16 -5.58 -17.20 -3.36
CA SER A 16 -4.93 -18.45 -2.95
C SER A 16 -3.40 -18.29 -2.93
N LYS A 17 -2.84 -17.70 -3.98
CA LYS A 17 -1.40 -17.39 -4.05
C LYS A 17 -0.99 -16.46 -2.92
N PHE A 18 -1.67 -15.33 -2.72
CA PHE A 18 -1.39 -14.38 -1.64
C PHE A 18 -1.33 -15.09 -0.27
N ARG A 19 -2.32 -15.92 0.05
CA ARG A 19 -2.38 -16.66 1.32
C ARG A 19 -1.30 -17.74 1.46
N SER A 20 -0.85 -18.31 0.36
CA SER A 20 0.18 -19.36 0.37
C SER A 20 1.57 -18.81 0.66
N ILE A 21 1.89 -17.66 0.10
CA ILE A 21 3.23 -17.06 0.16
C ILE A 21 3.42 -16.12 1.34
N ASN A 22 2.37 -15.40 1.76
CA ASN A 22 2.46 -14.42 2.83
C ASN A 22 2.06 -15.05 4.18
N LYS A 23 2.85 -14.80 5.22
CA LYS A 23 2.59 -15.27 6.58
C LYS A 23 2.55 -14.10 7.53
N PHE A 24 1.41 -13.94 8.22
CA PHE A 24 1.18 -12.84 9.17
C PHE A 24 0.89 -13.40 10.56
N PRO A 25 1.32 -12.73 11.65
CA PRO A 25 0.99 -13.11 13.03
C PRO A 25 -0.41 -12.64 13.45
N PHE A 26 -1.25 -12.18 12.52
CA PHE A 26 -2.61 -11.68 12.72
C PHE A 26 -3.51 -12.12 11.56
N GLU A 27 -4.80 -11.95 11.75
CA GLU A 27 -5.81 -12.28 10.74
C GLU A 27 -5.81 -11.26 9.59
N VAL A 28 -5.93 -11.78 8.36
CA VAL A 28 -6.09 -10.97 7.15
C VAL A 28 -7.38 -11.37 6.45
N ASP A 29 -8.38 -10.53 6.60
CA ASP A 29 -9.69 -10.70 5.99
C ASP A 29 -9.64 -10.39 4.50
N ARG A 30 -10.43 -11.13 3.72
CA ARG A 30 -10.67 -10.77 2.34
C ARG A 30 -11.76 -9.71 2.23
N MET A 31 -11.51 -8.69 1.43
CA MET A 31 -12.52 -7.75 0.98
C MET A 31 -12.72 -7.89 -0.54
N PRO A 32 -13.95 -8.12 -1.03
CA PRO A 32 -14.22 -8.15 -2.46
C PRO A 32 -13.95 -6.79 -3.09
N ALA A 33 -13.17 -6.78 -4.16
CA ALA A 33 -12.90 -5.57 -4.91
C ALA A 33 -14.14 -5.07 -5.65
N LYS A 34 -14.27 -3.76 -5.79
CA LYS A 34 -15.31 -3.14 -6.62
C LYS A 34 -15.00 -3.33 -8.10
N VAL A 35 -15.97 -3.84 -8.84
CA VAL A 35 -15.89 -3.94 -10.30
C VAL A 35 -16.68 -2.80 -10.90
N LEU A 36 -16.02 -1.95 -11.67
CA LEU A 36 -16.62 -0.84 -12.41
C LEU A 36 -16.14 -0.89 -13.86
N ASP A 37 -16.85 -0.21 -14.78
CA ASP A 37 -16.49 -0.14 -16.19
C ASP A 37 -15.07 0.40 -16.39
N ASN A 38 -14.66 1.36 -15.57
CA ASN A 38 -13.28 1.79 -15.44
C ASN A 38 -12.61 1.03 -14.27
N GLY A 39 -11.62 0.20 -14.60
CA GLY A 39 -10.89 -0.60 -13.61
C GLY A 39 -10.11 0.25 -12.59
N GLU A 40 -9.63 1.43 -12.98
CA GLU A 40 -8.94 2.37 -12.08
C GLU A 40 -9.90 2.95 -11.02
N ASP A 41 -11.13 3.27 -11.41
CA ASP A 41 -12.18 3.69 -10.49
C ASP A 41 -12.57 2.55 -9.53
N GLY A 42 -12.67 1.31 -10.05
CA GLY A 42 -12.92 0.12 -9.25
C GLY A 42 -11.84 -0.11 -8.19
N CYS A 43 -10.56 0.01 -8.56
CA CYS A 43 -9.43 -0.07 -7.66
C CYS A 43 -9.49 1.04 -6.59
N THR A 44 -9.69 2.27 -7.00
CA THR A 44 -9.83 3.43 -6.11
C THR A 44 -10.93 3.22 -5.07
N TRP A 45 -12.13 2.83 -5.49
CA TRP A 45 -13.25 2.59 -4.58
C TRP A 45 -12.99 1.40 -3.64
N SER A 46 -12.28 0.38 -4.11
CA SER A 46 -11.88 -0.75 -3.26
C SER A 46 -10.95 -0.31 -2.14
N HIS A 47 -9.94 0.49 -2.46
CA HIS A 47 -9.04 1.05 -1.44
C HIS A 47 -9.76 1.96 -0.45
N ILE A 48 -10.62 2.87 -0.93
CA ILE A 48 -11.42 3.75 -0.06
C ILE A 48 -12.29 2.92 0.89
N ALA A 49 -12.94 1.88 0.40
CA ALA A 49 -13.73 0.97 1.23
C ALA A 49 -12.86 0.22 2.26
N ALA A 50 -11.68 -0.24 1.85
CA ALA A 50 -10.73 -0.91 2.75
C ALA A 50 -10.18 0.02 3.83
N MET A 51 -9.97 1.29 3.52
CA MET A 51 -9.50 2.30 4.48
C MET A 51 -10.58 2.75 5.48
N ASN A 52 -11.86 2.56 5.19
CA ASN A 52 -12.95 3.01 6.08
C ASN A 52 -13.11 2.09 7.29
N ARG A 53 -12.17 2.13 8.22
CA ARG A 53 -12.12 1.31 9.45
C ARG A 53 -12.28 2.17 10.71
N ASN A 54 -12.77 1.55 11.78
CA ASN A 54 -12.96 2.22 13.07
C ASN A 54 -11.82 1.98 14.08
N TYR A 55 -10.83 1.16 13.72
CA TYR A 55 -9.68 0.80 14.56
C TYR A 55 -8.37 1.12 13.84
N PHE A 56 -7.33 1.43 14.59
CA PHE A 56 -5.99 1.76 14.11
C PHE A 56 -4.92 1.15 15.04
N PRO A 57 -3.74 0.77 14.52
CA PRO A 57 -3.43 0.69 13.10
C PRO A 57 -4.02 -0.56 12.44
N PHE A 58 -4.24 -0.49 11.12
CA PHE A 58 -4.62 -1.62 10.28
C PHE A 58 -3.83 -1.61 8.97
N VAL A 59 -3.71 -2.76 8.32
CA VAL A 59 -2.99 -2.88 7.05
C VAL A 59 -3.94 -3.26 5.91
N VAL A 60 -3.73 -2.64 4.74
CA VAL A 60 -4.41 -2.99 3.50
C VAL A 60 -3.38 -3.56 2.53
N PHE A 61 -3.73 -4.70 1.94
CA PHE A 61 -2.95 -5.38 0.90
C PHE A 61 -3.74 -5.46 -0.41
N GLU A 62 -3.04 -5.42 -1.54
CA GLU A 62 -3.54 -5.93 -2.81
C GLU A 62 -3.21 -7.42 -2.92
N ASP A 63 -3.96 -8.18 -3.72
CA ASP A 63 -3.82 -9.63 -3.84
C ASP A 63 -2.57 -10.07 -4.64
N ASP A 64 -1.83 -9.13 -5.23
CA ASP A 64 -0.51 -9.35 -5.84
C ASP A 64 0.66 -8.98 -4.92
N CYS A 65 0.38 -8.52 -3.73
CA CYS A 65 1.41 -8.23 -2.73
C CYS A 65 2.19 -9.49 -2.35
N VAL A 66 3.52 -9.37 -2.31
CA VAL A 66 4.48 -10.38 -1.86
C VAL A 66 5.31 -9.79 -0.74
N MET A 67 5.23 -10.35 0.46
CA MET A 67 6.16 -10.03 1.53
C MET A 67 7.54 -10.62 1.21
N ILE A 68 8.55 -9.78 1.15
CA ILE A 68 9.95 -10.18 0.91
C ILE A 68 10.79 -10.18 2.20
N GLU A 69 10.25 -9.57 3.25
CA GLU A 69 10.81 -9.61 4.59
C GLU A 69 9.78 -10.21 5.56
N PRO A 70 10.21 -10.88 6.65
CA PRO A 70 9.30 -11.38 7.67
C PRO A 70 8.61 -10.23 8.41
N TRP A 71 7.39 -10.50 8.92
CA TRP A 71 6.62 -9.47 9.63
C TRP A 71 7.37 -8.86 10.83
N SER A 72 8.27 -9.59 11.46
CA SER A 72 9.13 -9.08 12.53
C SER A 72 10.04 -7.92 12.09
N THR A 73 10.38 -7.81 10.80
CA THR A 73 11.09 -6.65 10.24
C THR A 73 10.16 -5.44 10.19
N VAL A 74 8.90 -5.64 9.81
CA VAL A 74 7.89 -4.56 9.84
C VAL A 74 7.68 -4.05 11.28
N GLU A 75 7.62 -4.95 12.26
CA GLU A 75 7.49 -4.57 13.68
C GLU A 75 8.68 -3.74 14.18
N LYS A 76 9.91 -4.04 13.75
CA LYS A 76 11.09 -3.22 14.05
C LYS A 76 10.96 -1.81 13.45
N CYS A 77 10.53 -1.71 12.19
CA CYS A 77 10.28 -0.42 11.55
C CYS A 77 9.19 0.37 12.30
N MET A 78 8.10 -0.31 12.66
CA MET A 78 6.99 0.32 13.41
C MET A 78 7.41 0.86 14.77
N ALA A 79 8.35 0.20 15.45
CA ALA A 79 8.86 0.63 16.75
C ALA A 79 9.65 1.96 16.68
N GLU A 80 10.11 2.35 15.50
CA GLU A 80 10.85 3.61 15.26
C GLU A 80 9.96 4.76 14.79
N LEU A 81 8.66 4.51 14.53
CA LEU A 81 7.73 5.55 14.06
C LEU A 81 7.47 6.59 15.15
N PRO A 82 7.33 7.88 14.80
CA PRO A 82 6.89 8.88 15.75
C PRO A 82 5.44 8.63 16.17
N HIS A 83 5.02 9.11 17.32
CA HIS A 83 3.67 8.86 17.84
C HIS A 83 2.55 9.41 16.95
N ASP A 84 2.83 10.40 16.11
CA ASP A 84 1.89 11.10 15.23
C ASP A 84 2.00 10.66 13.75
N TRP A 85 2.55 9.46 13.51
CA TRP A 85 2.60 8.91 12.16
C TRP A 85 1.21 8.62 11.59
N ASP A 86 1.05 8.79 10.27
CA ASP A 86 -0.23 8.61 9.61
C ASP A 86 -0.29 7.32 8.79
N ALA A 87 0.78 6.98 8.07
CA ALA A 87 0.86 5.74 7.30
C ALA A 87 2.29 5.27 7.08
N LEU A 88 2.44 3.93 6.93
CA LEU A 88 3.70 3.23 6.63
C LEU A 88 3.53 2.36 5.41
N TRP A 89 4.29 2.65 4.35
CA TRP A 89 4.41 1.79 3.16
C TRP A 89 5.42 0.68 3.43
N LEU A 90 5.04 -0.55 3.07
CA LEU A 90 5.95 -1.70 3.15
C LEU A 90 6.78 -1.86 1.87
N GLY A 91 6.35 -1.21 0.79
CA GLY A 91 7.04 -1.09 -0.47
C GLY A 91 6.34 -0.08 -1.37
N ALA A 92 7.07 0.57 -2.25
CA ALA A 92 6.54 1.57 -3.17
C ALA A 92 7.47 1.79 -4.36
N THR A 93 6.94 2.27 -5.49
CA THR A 93 7.76 2.79 -6.58
C THR A 93 8.17 4.22 -6.25
N LEU A 94 9.44 4.41 -5.93
CA LEU A 94 10.01 5.70 -5.57
C LEU A 94 10.31 6.53 -6.83
N THR A 95 10.11 7.85 -6.71
CA THR A 95 10.34 8.79 -7.81
C THR A 95 11.44 9.82 -7.52
N GLN A 96 11.90 9.87 -6.27
CA GLN A 96 12.93 10.81 -5.81
C GLN A 96 13.71 10.22 -4.65
N ARG A 97 14.89 10.81 -4.35
CA ARG A 97 15.68 10.46 -3.18
C ARG A 97 14.89 10.72 -1.90
N LEU A 98 15.01 9.80 -0.95
CA LEU A 98 14.32 9.86 0.33
C LEU A 98 15.21 10.44 1.42
N ASP A 99 14.60 11.16 2.33
CA ASP A 99 15.24 11.62 3.57
C ASP A 99 15.16 10.48 4.61
N ARG A 100 16.32 10.04 5.12
CA ARG A 100 16.38 9.04 6.19
C ARG A 100 15.80 9.63 7.46
N TYR A 101 14.85 8.90 8.07
CA TYR A 101 14.25 9.30 9.34
C TYR A 101 14.92 8.60 10.53
N SER A 102 15.12 7.29 10.42
CA SER A 102 15.70 6.44 11.43
C SER A 102 16.48 5.29 10.79
N PRO A 103 17.15 4.38 11.53
CA PRO A 103 17.86 3.25 10.95
C PRO A 103 17.03 2.39 9.99
N HIS A 104 15.71 2.24 10.27
CA HIS A 104 14.84 1.37 9.47
C HIS A 104 13.67 2.12 8.79
N LEU A 105 13.73 3.45 8.69
CA LEU A 105 12.67 4.26 8.07
C LEU A 105 13.22 5.40 7.22
N PHE A 106 12.53 5.62 6.09
CA PHE A 106 12.65 6.87 5.35
C PHE A 106 11.33 7.66 5.42
N ARG A 107 11.44 8.98 5.34
CA ARG A 107 10.30 9.86 5.15
C ARG A 107 9.79 9.72 3.71
N LEU A 108 8.51 9.39 3.53
CA LEU A 108 7.91 9.23 2.21
C LEU A 108 7.11 10.48 1.84
N LYS A 109 7.51 11.13 0.74
CA LYS A 109 6.86 12.36 0.23
C LYS A 109 6.20 12.16 -1.12
N LYS A 110 6.76 11.31 -1.97
CA LYS A 110 6.26 11.03 -3.33
C LYS A 110 6.61 9.60 -3.75
N ALA A 111 5.60 8.78 -3.95
CA ALA A 111 5.74 7.42 -4.43
C ALA A 111 4.42 6.95 -5.07
N TYR A 112 4.50 5.88 -5.85
CA TYR A 112 3.34 5.17 -6.36
C TYR A 112 3.22 3.81 -5.68
N CYS A 113 2.11 3.15 -5.89
CA CYS A 113 1.68 1.86 -5.38
C CYS A 113 1.12 1.91 -3.95
N LEU A 114 -0.03 1.26 -3.79
CA LEU A 114 -0.72 1.10 -2.51
C LEU A 114 -0.87 -0.38 -2.12
N HIS A 115 -0.04 -1.27 -2.71
CA HIS A 115 -0.17 -2.71 -2.59
C HIS A 115 0.04 -3.27 -1.18
N ALA A 116 0.70 -2.51 -0.28
CA ALA A 116 0.89 -2.87 1.12
C ALA A 116 1.13 -1.62 1.97
N VAL A 117 0.09 -1.13 2.64
CA VAL A 117 0.15 0.11 3.44
C VAL A 117 -0.51 -0.10 4.80
N ILE A 118 0.19 0.27 5.87
CA ILE A 118 -0.35 0.34 7.23
C ILE A 118 -0.84 1.76 7.48
N TYR A 119 -2.10 1.89 7.90
CA TYR A 119 -2.74 3.17 8.21
C TYR A 119 -2.92 3.33 9.70
N SER A 120 -2.56 4.51 10.25
CA SER A 120 -2.66 4.82 11.68
C SER A 120 -3.56 6.01 11.99
N SER A 121 -4.00 6.77 10.99
CA SER A 121 -4.60 8.07 11.23
C SER A 121 -5.99 8.21 10.63
N ARG A 122 -6.99 8.38 11.50
CA ARG A 122 -8.35 8.77 11.08
C ARG A 122 -8.35 10.11 10.34
N ARG A 123 -7.50 11.05 10.76
CA ARG A 123 -7.34 12.37 10.13
C ARG A 123 -6.98 12.24 8.65
N MET A 124 -6.00 11.39 8.33
CA MET A 124 -5.59 11.16 6.95
C MET A 124 -6.67 10.48 6.14
N ILE A 125 -7.31 9.43 6.67
CA ILE A 125 -8.40 8.72 5.98
C ILE A 125 -9.57 9.67 5.67
N ASN A 126 -9.99 10.49 6.63
CA ASN A 126 -11.05 11.48 6.42
C ASN A 126 -10.65 12.50 5.34
N PHE A 127 -9.38 12.91 5.30
CA PHE A 127 -8.91 13.80 4.24
C PHE A 127 -9.03 13.13 2.86
N VAL A 128 -8.60 11.87 2.72
CA VAL A 128 -8.73 11.10 1.47
C VAL A 128 -10.20 11.00 1.06
N MET A 129 -11.07 10.53 1.96
CA MET A 129 -12.50 10.34 1.68
C MET A 129 -13.22 11.63 1.27
N ASN A 130 -12.85 12.77 1.87
CA ASN A 130 -13.53 14.04 1.61
C ASN A 130 -12.98 14.78 0.37
N ASN A 131 -11.76 14.49 -0.08
CA ASN A 131 -11.11 15.25 -1.14
C ASN A 131 -10.84 14.45 -2.41
N HIS A 132 -10.80 13.11 -2.34
CA HIS A 132 -10.74 12.29 -3.54
C HIS A 132 -12.10 12.31 -4.24
N LYS A 133 -12.12 12.73 -5.51
CA LYS A 133 -13.34 12.78 -6.34
C LYS A 133 -13.29 11.65 -7.36
N THR A 134 -14.27 10.76 -7.29
CA THR A 134 -14.59 9.76 -8.31
C THR A 134 -16.01 10.03 -8.84
N PRO A 135 -16.38 9.68 -10.06
CA PRO A 135 -15.67 8.85 -11.02
C PRO A 135 -14.73 9.65 -11.94
N SER A 136 -13.77 8.94 -12.56
CA SER A 136 -12.84 9.44 -13.58
C SER A 136 -12.01 10.69 -13.21
N GLY A 137 -11.76 10.87 -11.92
CA GLY A 137 -10.80 11.86 -11.47
C GLY A 137 -9.37 11.38 -11.71
N VAL A 138 -8.65 11.25 -10.62
CA VAL A 138 -7.26 10.81 -10.62
C VAL A 138 -7.21 9.48 -9.90
N ASN A 139 -6.45 8.51 -10.39
CA ASN A 139 -6.11 7.28 -9.66
C ASN A 139 -5.74 7.59 -8.22
N LEU A 140 -6.11 6.70 -7.31
CA LEU A 140 -5.82 6.91 -5.89
C LEU A 140 -4.32 7.07 -5.62
N ASP A 141 -3.47 6.33 -6.33
CA ASP A 141 -2.00 6.46 -6.27
C ASP A 141 -1.55 7.89 -6.59
N ILE A 142 -2.08 8.47 -7.67
CA ILE A 142 -1.76 9.83 -8.10
C ILE A 142 -2.31 10.85 -7.09
N PHE A 143 -3.47 10.58 -6.49
CA PHE A 143 -4.02 11.42 -5.43
C PHE A 143 -3.12 11.39 -4.18
N PHE A 144 -2.66 10.23 -3.76
CA PHE A 144 -1.72 10.10 -2.65
C PHE A 144 -0.40 10.82 -2.95
N PHE A 145 0.13 10.64 -4.14
CA PHE A 145 1.35 11.29 -4.60
C PHE A 145 1.26 12.82 -4.56
N ASN A 146 0.14 13.40 -5.01
CA ASN A 146 0.00 14.84 -5.16
C ASN A 146 -0.52 15.55 -3.91
N HIS A 147 -1.31 14.88 -3.06
CA HIS A 147 -2.12 15.55 -2.05
C HIS A 147 -1.98 14.97 -0.64
N VAL A 148 -1.48 13.74 -0.48
CA VAL A 148 -1.47 13.06 0.81
C VAL A 148 -0.06 12.97 1.39
N MET A 149 0.90 12.41 0.66
CA MET A 149 2.20 12.04 1.21
C MET A 149 3.03 13.21 1.74
N GLU A 150 2.92 14.41 1.14
CA GLU A 150 3.62 15.61 1.65
C GLU A 150 2.90 16.24 2.85
N LYS A 151 1.57 16.05 2.92
CA LYS A 151 0.72 16.69 3.94
C LYS A 151 0.67 15.91 5.25
N PHE A 152 0.86 14.61 5.20
CA PHE A 152 0.74 13.69 6.33
C PHE A 152 2.07 13.03 6.67
N ASN A 153 2.19 12.50 7.87
CA ASN A 153 3.39 11.82 8.35
C ASN A 153 3.48 10.40 7.77
N CYS A 154 3.92 10.32 6.50
CA CYS A 154 4.07 9.08 5.75
C CYS A 154 5.52 8.59 5.77
N PHE A 155 5.69 7.28 5.92
CA PHE A 155 6.99 6.62 5.99
C PHE A 155 7.03 5.40 5.08
N ILE A 156 8.24 4.93 4.77
CA ILE A 156 8.49 3.64 4.10
C ILE A 156 9.56 2.88 4.86
N THR A 157 9.44 1.56 4.89
CA THR A 157 10.38 0.66 5.56
C THR A 157 11.73 0.60 4.86
N ASP A 158 12.81 0.41 5.63
CA ASP A 158 14.15 0.11 5.18
C ASP A 158 14.71 -1.09 5.97
N PRO A 159 14.88 -2.28 5.32
CA PRO A 159 14.61 -2.54 3.90
C PRO A 159 13.11 -2.48 3.57
N ILE A 160 12.78 -2.38 2.27
CA ILE A 160 11.39 -2.59 1.82
C ILE A 160 10.96 -3.99 2.21
N CYS A 161 9.75 -4.11 2.75
CA CYS A 161 9.23 -5.39 3.28
C CYS A 161 8.27 -6.09 2.30
N ALA A 162 7.77 -5.37 1.31
CA ALA A 162 6.81 -5.90 0.34
C ALA A 162 7.09 -5.43 -1.08
N THR A 163 6.76 -6.28 -2.04
CA THR A 163 6.78 -5.99 -3.47
C THR A 163 5.49 -6.52 -4.13
N GLN A 164 5.37 -6.40 -5.44
CA GLN A 164 4.25 -6.97 -6.20
C GLN A 164 4.72 -8.19 -6.98
N SER A 165 3.90 -9.23 -7.05
CA SER A 165 4.22 -10.39 -7.89
C SER A 165 4.14 -10.01 -9.37
N GLU A 166 5.01 -10.62 -10.18
CA GLU A 166 4.84 -10.58 -11.63
C GLU A 166 3.50 -11.24 -12.00
N SER A 167 2.59 -10.45 -12.54
CA SER A 167 1.28 -10.91 -12.96
C SER A 167 0.70 -10.00 -14.03
N TYR A 168 -0.29 -10.51 -14.75
CA TYR A 168 -1.10 -9.66 -15.63
C TYR A 168 -1.94 -8.72 -14.78
N SER A 169 -1.82 -7.42 -15.02
CA SER A 169 -2.65 -6.41 -14.36
C SER A 169 -3.98 -6.31 -15.08
N ASP A 170 -5.06 -6.62 -14.38
CA ASP A 170 -6.43 -6.49 -14.92
C ASP A 170 -6.82 -5.03 -15.15
N ILE A 171 -6.11 -4.08 -14.52
CA ILE A 171 -6.32 -2.63 -14.69
C ILE A 171 -5.50 -2.10 -15.86
N ALA A 172 -4.18 -2.35 -15.85
CA ALA A 172 -3.27 -1.82 -16.86
C ALA A 172 -3.30 -2.62 -18.18
N LEU A 173 -3.99 -3.76 -18.22
CA LEU A 173 -4.07 -4.71 -19.35
C LEU A 173 -2.68 -5.10 -19.89
N LYS A 174 -1.69 -5.19 -19.02
CA LYS A 174 -0.29 -5.56 -19.33
C LYS A 174 0.35 -6.30 -18.16
N GLN A 175 1.48 -6.93 -18.42
CA GLN A 175 2.28 -7.50 -17.33
C GLN A 175 2.89 -6.40 -16.47
N SER A 176 2.74 -6.53 -15.16
CA SER A 176 3.40 -5.71 -14.14
C SER A 176 4.43 -6.57 -13.39
N GLY A 177 5.50 -5.98 -12.92
CA GLY A 177 6.57 -6.74 -12.27
C GLY A 177 7.19 -6.03 -11.08
N SER A 178 7.69 -6.81 -10.14
CA SER A 178 8.35 -6.40 -8.90
C SER A 178 9.60 -5.54 -9.14
N TRP A 179 10.28 -5.75 -10.26
CA TRP A 179 11.56 -5.10 -10.57
C TRP A 179 11.51 -3.56 -10.51
N ILE A 180 10.35 -2.94 -10.78
CA ILE A 180 10.19 -1.47 -10.74
C ILE A 180 10.33 -0.97 -9.31
N ILE A 181 9.72 -1.66 -8.35
CA ILE A 181 9.76 -1.30 -6.93
C ILE A 181 11.18 -1.45 -6.41
N GLU A 182 11.79 -2.60 -6.59
CA GLU A 182 13.14 -2.90 -6.12
C GLU A 182 14.19 -2.00 -6.77
N HIS A 183 14.09 -1.80 -8.09
CA HIS A 183 15.02 -0.91 -8.82
C HIS A 183 14.92 0.53 -8.32
N SER A 184 13.71 1.06 -8.16
CA SER A 184 13.51 2.42 -7.66
C SER A 184 14.03 2.57 -6.23
N TYR A 185 13.80 1.57 -5.38
CA TYR A 185 14.32 1.57 -4.01
C TYR A 185 15.85 1.66 -4.01
N HIS A 186 16.55 0.78 -4.72
CA HIS A 186 18.01 0.82 -4.79
C HIS A 186 18.56 2.12 -5.38
N LYS A 187 17.84 2.75 -6.31
CA LYS A 187 18.23 4.01 -6.93
C LYS A 187 18.14 5.21 -5.98
N TYR A 188 17.13 5.25 -5.10
CA TYR A 188 16.76 6.46 -4.36
C TYR A 188 17.03 6.38 -2.84
N THR A 189 17.52 5.25 -2.33
CA THR A 189 17.87 5.08 -0.90
C THR A 189 19.38 5.03 -0.63
N LYS A 190 20.21 4.99 -1.67
CA LYS A 190 21.69 5.00 -1.56
C LYS A 190 22.27 6.40 -1.52
#